data_fdde833860e802d5c3fc86f9c8bb0a8a
#
_entry.id   fdde833860e802d5c3fc86f9c8bb0a8a
#
_cell.length_a   1.000
_cell.length_b   1.000
_cell.length_c   1.000
_cell.angle_alpha   90.00
_cell.angle_beta   90.00
_cell.angle_gamma   90.00
#
_symmetry.space_group_name_H-M   'P 1'
#
loop_
_entity.id
_entity.type
_entity.pdbx_description
1 polymer ?
#
loop_
_entity_poly.entity_id
_entity_poly.type
_entity_poly.pdbx_seq_one_letter_code
_entity_poly.pdbx_strand_id
1 'polypeptide(L)'
;MTLPFAIIAGLTAGSAIAAMSLRNLVHCALCLVITFVGLAALFLQLNAEFVGFAQVLVYVGAVAILIVFAILLTRGAEPPAPTPVSTATPWAISIAVAAFALIAGAMLQSKAIPASRLTAVVEIHGQKVELPVYPVTNPKPTVKNIGDKLMTDYVLPLEVTGLLLTAAMIGAVIIAMQEKVRRPSGDDSTP
;
A
#
# COMPACT_ATOMS: atom_id res chain seq x y z
N MET A 1 -9.48 22.18 9.39
CA MET A 1 -9.21 20.84 8.83
C MET A 1 -7.80 20.31 9.13
N THR A 2 -6.87 21.15 9.57
CA THR A 2 -5.46 20.75 9.77
C THR A 2 -5.19 19.96 11.05
N LEU A 3 -5.87 20.27 12.14
CA LEU A 3 -5.60 19.67 13.44
C LEU A 3 -5.99 18.18 13.53
N PRO A 4 -7.21 17.74 13.14
CA PRO A 4 -7.53 16.31 13.14
C PRO A 4 -6.68 15.51 12.14
N PHE A 5 -6.34 16.09 10.99
CA PHE A 5 -5.43 15.47 10.02
C PHE A 5 -4.04 15.22 10.63
N ALA A 6 -3.46 16.23 11.29
CA ALA A 6 -2.15 16.11 11.92
C ALA A 6 -2.12 15.05 13.05
N ILE A 7 -3.20 14.95 13.82
CA ILE A 7 -3.31 13.93 14.89
C ILE A 7 -3.35 12.53 14.30
N ILE A 8 -4.20 12.28 13.29
CA ILE A 8 -4.30 10.97 12.65
C ILE A 8 -3.00 10.61 11.92
N ALA A 9 -2.40 11.57 11.22
CA ALA A 9 -1.11 11.36 10.55
C ALA A 9 0.01 11.04 11.54
N GLY A 10 0.07 11.75 12.67
CA GLY A 10 1.04 11.48 13.73
C GLY A 10 0.84 10.12 14.38
N LEU A 11 -0.40 9.73 14.65
CA LEU A 11 -0.72 8.42 15.21
C LEU A 11 -0.38 7.28 14.22
N THR A 12 -0.68 7.48 12.95
CA THR A 12 -0.36 6.52 11.88
C THR A 12 1.14 6.35 11.72
N ALA A 13 1.90 7.45 11.67
CA ALA A 13 3.34 7.41 11.58
C ALA A 13 3.99 6.79 12.84
N GLY A 14 3.49 7.15 14.02
CA GLY A 14 3.94 6.57 15.28
C GLY A 14 3.72 5.06 15.37
N SER A 15 2.53 4.57 14.96
CA SER A 15 2.23 3.14 14.93
C SER A 15 3.08 2.39 13.89
N ALA A 16 3.38 3.02 12.73
CA ALA A 16 4.27 2.43 11.72
C ALA A 16 5.70 2.28 12.23
N ILE A 17 6.23 3.30 12.91
CA ILE A 17 7.56 3.24 13.52
C ILE A 17 7.59 2.19 14.65
N ALA A 18 6.53 2.13 15.47
CA ALA A 18 6.41 1.12 16.51
C ALA A 18 6.38 -0.30 15.94
N ALA A 19 5.66 -0.52 14.81
CA ALA A 19 5.62 -1.82 14.14
C ALA A 19 7.01 -2.30 13.71
N MET A 20 7.89 -1.38 13.30
CA MET A 20 9.26 -1.72 12.89
C MET A 20 10.24 -1.86 14.07
N SER A 21 9.94 -1.25 15.21
CA SER A 21 10.84 -1.15 16.37
C SER A 21 10.63 -2.25 17.42
N LEU A 22 9.44 -2.85 17.46
CA LEU A 22 9.08 -3.84 18.45
C LEU A 22 9.72 -5.20 18.14
N ARG A 23 10.26 -5.86 19.16
CA ARG A 23 10.84 -7.20 19.04
C ARG A 23 9.80 -8.33 19.02
N ASN A 24 8.61 -8.04 19.53
CA ASN A 24 7.54 -9.03 19.63
C ASN A 24 6.69 -9.01 18.36
N LEU A 25 6.74 -10.07 17.57
CA LEU A 25 6.04 -10.19 16.28
C LEU A 25 4.53 -9.93 16.39
N VAL A 26 3.89 -10.35 17.48
CA VAL A 26 2.45 -10.11 17.66
C VAL A 26 2.17 -8.63 17.86
N HIS A 27 2.97 -7.95 18.68
CA HIS A 27 2.82 -6.49 18.86
C HIS A 27 3.15 -5.72 17.58
N CYS A 28 4.16 -6.17 16.80
CA CYS A 28 4.43 -5.60 15.47
C CYS A 28 3.22 -5.70 14.55
N ALA A 29 2.60 -6.88 14.49
CA ALA A 29 1.40 -7.09 13.67
C ALA A 29 0.23 -6.22 14.11
N LEU A 30 -0.01 -6.08 15.42
CA LEU A 30 -1.07 -5.21 15.93
C LEU A 30 -0.80 -3.73 15.61
N CYS A 31 0.44 -3.27 15.75
CA CYS A 31 0.82 -1.91 15.34
C CYS A 31 0.64 -1.69 13.83
N LEU A 32 0.92 -2.70 13.02
CA LEU A 32 0.70 -2.65 11.57
C LEU A 32 -0.79 -2.52 11.23
N VAL A 33 -1.66 -3.24 11.93
CA VAL A 33 -3.13 -3.10 11.78
C VAL A 33 -3.57 -1.68 12.11
N ILE A 34 -3.09 -1.10 13.21
CA ILE A 34 -3.39 0.30 13.59
C ILE A 34 -2.92 1.26 12.50
N THR A 35 -1.75 1.02 11.91
CA THR A 35 -1.22 1.81 10.79
C THR A 35 -2.15 1.76 9.58
N PHE A 36 -2.66 0.59 9.21
CA PHE A 36 -3.58 0.44 8.07
C PHE A 36 -4.92 1.13 8.31
N VAL A 37 -5.45 1.05 9.54
CA VAL A 37 -6.66 1.79 9.93
C VAL A 37 -6.43 3.30 9.89
N GLY A 38 -5.28 3.76 10.37
CA GLY A 38 -4.89 5.17 10.32
C GLY A 38 -4.78 5.69 8.88
N LEU A 39 -4.18 4.90 7.96
CA LEU A 39 -4.14 5.23 6.54
C LEU A 39 -5.54 5.34 5.93
N ALA A 40 -6.44 4.42 6.25
CA ALA A 40 -7.82 4.49 5.78
C ALA A 40 -8.52 5.78 6.26
N ALA A 41 -8.32 6.15 7.52
CA ALA A 41 -8.85 7.39 8.06
C ALA A 41 -8.29 8.65 7.39
N LEU A 42 -6.99 8.63 7.02
CA LEU A 42 -6.37 9.71 6.23
C LEU A 42 -7.00 9.82 4.84
N PHE A 43 -7.21 8.70 4.14
CA PHE A 43 -7.88 8.71 2.83
C PHE A 43 -9.30 9.25 2.91
N LEU A 44 -10.07 8.89 3.94
CA LEU A 44 -11.41 9.43 4.15
C LEU A 44 -11.38 10.94 4.40
N GLN A 45 -10.40 11.45 5.15
CA GLN A 45 -10.24 12.89 5.35
C GLN A 45 -9.86 13.66 4.07
N LEU A 46 -9.15 13.00 3.16
CA LEU A 46 -8.79 13.55 1.86
C LEU A 46 -9.93 13.49 0.82
N ASN A 47 -11.16 13.10 1.24
CA ASN A 47 -12.30 12.84 0.36
C ASN A 47 -12.05 11.74 -0.70
N ALA A 48 -11.08 10.86 -0.45
CA ALA A 48 -10.81 9.69 -1.27
C ALA A 48 -11.58 8.47 -0.73
N GLU A 49 -12.91 8.58 -0.66
CA GLU A 49 -13.79 7.61 0.00
C GLU A 49 -13.59 6.19 -0.53
N PHE A 50 -13.53 6.03 -1.85
CA PHE A 50 -13.34 4.72 -2.48
C PHE A 50 -12.02 4.06 -2.05
N VAL A 51 -10.93 4.83 -2.04
CA VAL A 51 -9.62 4.33 -1.63
C VAL A 51 -9.59 3.99 -0.14
N GLY A 52 -10.23 4.82 0.69
CA GLY A 52 -10.36 4.56 2.13
C GLY A 52 -11.12 3.26 2.42
N PHE A 53 -12.24 3.01 1.75
CA PHE A 53 -12.97 1.74 1.89
C PHE A 53 -12.19 0.55 1.35
N ALA A 54 -11.52 0.69 0.21
CA ALA A 54 -10.64 -0.36 -0.32
C ALA A 54 -9.49 -0.69 0.66
N GLN A 55 -8.90 0.33 1.31
CA GLN A 55 -7.89 0.15 2.34
C GLN A 55 -8.41 -0.69 3.52
N VAL A 56 -9.62 -0.42 3.99
CA VAL A 56 -10.23 -1.22 5.08
C VAL A 56 -10.52 -2.64 4.62
N LEU A 57 -11.18 -2.82 3.48
CA LEU A 57 -11.59 -4.14 3.02
C LEU A 57 -10.42 -5.06 2.69
N VAL A 58 -9.43 -4.55 1.96
CA VAL A 58 -8.32 -5.36 1.46
C VAL A 58 -7.21 -5.46 2.52
N TYR A 59 -6.73 -4.32 3.04
CA TYR A 59 -5.55 -4.33 3.93
C TYR A 59 -5.91 -4.71 5.37
N VAL A 60 -7.00 -4.16 5.93
CA VAL A 60 -7.40 -4.52 7.30
C VAL A 60 -8.19 -5.84 7.29
N GLY A 61 -9.11 -6.01 6.34
CA GLY A 61 -9.98 -7.19 6.28
C GLY A 61 -9.27 -8.46 5.83
N ALA A 62 -8.47 -8.42 4.77
CA ALA A 62 -7.83 -9.61 4.24
C ALA A 62 -6.38 -9.75 4.68
N VAL A 63 -5.54 -8.75 4.36
CA VAL A 63 -4.08 -8.86 4.53
C VAL A 63 -3.67 -8.88 5.99
N ALA A 64 -4.20 -7.96 6.81
CA ALA A 64 -3.83 -7.90 8.23
C ALA A 64 -4.27 -9.14 9.01
N ILE A 65 -5.47 -9.64 8.75
CA ILE A 65 -5.97 -10.88 9.38
C ILE A 65 -5.07 -12.06 8.99
N LEU A 66 -4.71 -12.16 7.71
CA LEU A 66 -3.83 -13.22 7.22
C LEU A 66 -2.44 -13.15 7.85
N ILE A 67 -1.86 -11.96 7.99
CA ILE A 67 -0.55 -11.76 8.65
C ILE A 67 -0.61 -12.16 10.13
N VAL A 68 -1.65 -11.69 10.86
CA VAL A 68 -1.83 -12.03 12.27
C VAL A 68 -1.99 -13.54 12.44
N PHE A 69 -2.79 -14.17 11.60
CA PHE A 69 -3.00 -15.62 11.64
C PHE A 69 -1.71 -16.39 11.34
N ALA A 70 -0.96 -15.97 10.31
CA ALA A 70 0.33 -16.58 9.96
C ALA A 70 1.34 -16.48 11.12
N ILE A 71 1.43 -15.31 11.77
CA ILE A 71 2.32 -15.11 12.92
C ILE A 71 1.89 -15.98 14.12
N LEU A 72 0.59 -16.09 14.39
CA LEU A 72 0.09 -16.94 15.47
C LEU A 72 0.40 -18.42 15.22
N LEU A 73 0.31 -18.85 13.96
CA LEU A 73 0.60 -20.23 13.57
C LEU A 73 2.09 -20.56 13.65
N THR A 74 2.96 -19.57 13.35
CA THR A 74 4.42 -19.74 13.36
C THR A 74 5.07 -19.41 14.71
N ARG A 75 4.31 -19.02 15.72
CA ARG A 75 4.80 -18.56 17.04
C ARG A 75 5.53 -19.63 17.87
N GLY A 76 5.55 -20.90 17.44
CA GLY A 76 6.31 -21.97 18.08
C GLY A 76 7.81 -21.98 17.73
N ALA A 77 8.27 -21.17 16.80
CA ALA A 77 9.68 -21.05 16.47
C ALA A 77 10.40 -20.20 17.54
N GLU A 78 11.47 -20.76 18.08
CA GLU A 78 12.37 -20.14 19.06
C GLU A 78 12.78 -18.74 18.62
N PRO A 79 12.78 -17.73 19.53
CA PRO A 79 13.20 -16.39 19.15
C PRO A 79 14.63 -16.45 18.61
N PRO A 80 14.91 -15.84 17.46
CA PRO A 80 16.25 -15.85 16.89
C PRO A 80 17.24 -15.28 17.90
N ALA A 81 18.37 -15.99 18.09
CA ALA A 81 19.44 -15.52 18.94
C ALA A 81 19.80 -14.08 18.63
N PRO A 82 20.13 -13.25 19.64
CA PRO A 82 20.46 -11.86 19.43
C PRO A 82 21.64 -11.75 18.47
N THR A 83 21.36 -11.43 17.22
CA THR A 83 22.41 -11.14 16.24
C THR A 83 23.10 -9.86 16.67
N PRO A 84 24.45 -9.84 16.75
CA PRO A 84 25.17 -8.61 17.05
C PRO A 84 24.73 -7.53 16.03
N VAL A 85 24.47 -6.32 16.53
CA VAL A 85 24.10 -5.17 15.70
C VAL A 85 25.16 -5.03 14.60
N SER A 86 24.78 -5.34 13.37
CA SER A 86 25.69 -5.31 12.24
C SER A 86 26.26 -3.89 12.10
N THR A 87 27.55 -3.78 11.85
CA THR A 87 28.25 -2.53 11.57
C THR A 87 27.65 -1.77 10.37
N ALA A 88 26.78 -2.42 9.61
CA ALA A 88 26.02 -1.83 8.49
C ALA A 88 24.81 -0.97 8.91
N THR A 89 24.39 -1.03 10.20
CA THR A 89 23.21 -0.29 10.69
C THR A 89 23.30 1.24 10.47
N PRO A 90 24.42 1.93 10.71
CA PRO A 90 24.52 3.38 10.47
C PRO A 90 24.39 3.74 8.98
N TRP A 91 24.89 2.91 8.07
CA TRP A 91 24.76 3.11 6.63
C TRP A 91 23.31 2.94 6.16
N ALA A 92 22.59 1.95 6.69
CA ALA A 92 21.19 1.75 6.36
C ALA A 92 20.31 2.93 6.81
N ILE A 93 20.56 3.46 8.01
CA ILE A 93 19.85 4.65 8.52
C ILE A 93 20.16 5.87 7.65
N SER A 94 21.42 6.10 7.28
CA SER A 94 21.80 7.25 6.46
C SER A 94 21.18 7.19 5.05
N ILE A 95 21.10 6.01 4.43
CA ILE A 95 20.44 5.81 3.14
C ILE A 95 18.94 6.08 3.26
N ALA A 96 18.29 5.58 4.31
CA ALA A 96 16.86 5.80 4.53
C ALA A 96 16.53 7.28 4.75
N VAL A 97 17.33 7.99 5.56
CA VAL A 97 17.17 9.43 5.79
C VAL A 97 17.44 10.23 4.51
N ALA A 98 18.47 9.88 3.73
CA ALA A 98 18.78 10.53 2.47
C ALA A 98 17.65 10.34 1.44
N ALA A 99 17.10 9.12 1.32
CA ALA A 99 15.97 8.84 0.43
C ALA A 99 14.72 9.62 0.86
N PHE A 100 14.41 9.64 2.16
CA PHE A 100 13.29 10.43 2.69
C PHE A 100 13.46 11.93 2.44
N ALA A 101 14.65 12.47 2.69
CA ALA A 101 14.97 13.88 2.46
C ALA A 101 14.88 14.27 0.99
N LEU A 102 15.31 13.38 0.08
CA LEU A 102 15.18 13.57 -1.36
C LEU A 102 13.72 13.64 -1.80
N ILE A 103 12.89 12.68 -1.35
CA ILE A 103 11.46 12.65 -1.70
C ILE A 103 10.72 13.85 -1.10
N ALA A 104 10.97 14.16 0.18
CA ALA A 104 10.38 15.32 0.85
C ALA A 104 10.81 16.63 0.19
N GLY A 105 12.09 16.76 -0.14
CA GLY A 105 12.62 17.92 -0.84
C GLY A 105 12.01 18.09 -2.24
N ALA A 106 11.88 17.01 -2.99
CA ALA A 106 11.22 17.02 -4.30
C ALA A 106 9.75 17.43 -4.19
N MET A 107 9.02 16.96 -3.17
CA MET A 107 7.62 17.35 -2.93
C MET A 107 7.49 18.81 -2.51
N LEU A 108 8.36 19.31 -1.65
CA LEU A 108 8.36 20.73 -1.24
C LEU A 108 8.76 21.66 -2.38
N GLN A 109 9.62 21.20 -3.29
CA GLN A 109 10.08 21.96 -4.44
C GLN A 109 9.15 21.85 -5.65
N SER A 110 8.32 20.82 -5.71
CA SER A 110 7.25 20.71 -6.68
C SER A 110 6.18 21.77 -6.33
N LYS A 111 6.39 23.01 -6.80
CA LYS A 111 5.30 23.98 -6.88
C LYS A 111 4.17 23.27 -7.58
N ALA A 112 3.03 23.15 -6.92
CA ALA A 112 1.82 22.59 -7.53
C ALA A 112 1.71 23.20 -8.93
N ILE A 113 1.72 22.37 -9.96
CA ILE A 113 1.62 22.82 -11.34
C ILE A 113 0.34 23.67 -11.39
N PRO A 114 0.42 24.99 -11.60
CA PRO A 114 -0.78 25.81 -11.59
C PRO A 114 -1.73 25.24 -12.64
N ALA A 115 -3.01 25.10 -12.27
CA ALA A 115 -4.05 24.55 -13.14
C ALA A 115 -4.12 25.26 -14.52
N SER A 116 -3.58 26.48 -14.61
CA SER A 116 -3.43 27.24 -15.86
C SER A 116 -2.46 26.63 -16.88
N ARG A 117 -1.63 25.65 -16.52
CA ARG A 117 -0.76 24.93 -17.48
C ARG A 117 -1.41 23.68 -18.08
N LEU A 118 -2.61 23.34 -17.65
CA LEU A 118 -3.38 22.22 -18.19
C LEU A 118 -4.42 22.68 -19.23
N THR A 119 -4.12 23.77 -19.93
CA THR A 119 -4.91 24.23 -21.07
C THR A 119 -4.28 23.68 -22.36
N ALA A 120 -5.01 22.86 -23.08
CA ALA A 120 -4.64 22.51 -24.44
C ALA A 120 -5.11 23.63 -25.38
N VAL A 121 -4.18 24.22 -26.12
CA VAL A 121 -4.53 25.17 -27.18
C VAL A 121 -4.91 24.35 -28.41
N VAL A 122 -6.21 24.28 -28.70
CA VAL A 122 -6.72 23.63 -29.89
C VAL A 122 -7.08 24.72 -30.92
N GLU A 123 -6.50 24.65 -32.11
CA GLU A 123 -6.75 25.57 -33.19
C GLU A 123 -7.96 25.05 -33.98
N ILE A 124 -9.12 25.68 -33.79
CA ILE A 124 -10.37 25.37 -34.52
C ILE A 124 -10.69 26.56 -35.42
N HIS A 125 -10.69 26.36 -36.73
CA HIS A 125 -11.00 27.39 -37.70
C HIS A 125 -10.14 28.66 -37.58
N GLY A 126 -8.83 28.55 -37.34
CA GLY A 126 -7.93 29.70 -37.24
C GLY A 126 -8.05 30.52 -35.94
N GLN A 127 -8.88 30.10 -35.01
CA GLN A 127 -9.04 30.72 -33.70
C GLN A 127 -8.43 29.82 -32.61
N LYS A 128 -7.46 30.36 -31.87
CA LYS A 128 -6.85 29.67 -30.75
C LYS A 128 -7.84 29.63 -29.60
N VAL A 129 -8.46 28.50 -29.38
CA VAL A 129 -9.34 28.26 -28.22
C VAL A 129 -8.56 27.54 -27.15
N GLU A 130 -8.34 28.16 -26.01
CA GLU A 130 -7.78 27.55 -24.84
C GLU A 130 -8.86 26.70 -24.17
N LEU A 131 -8.81 25.38 -24.40
CA LEU A 131 -9.67 24.42 -23.71
C LEU A 131 -8.94 23.89 -22.49
N PRO A 132 -9.56 23.93 -21.30
CA PRO A 132 -9.00 23.25 -20.14
C PRO A 132 -8.93 21.75 -20.44
N VAL A 133 -7.75 21.15 -20.30
CA VAL A 133 -7.53 19.71 -20.56
C VAL A 133 -8.37 18.83 -19.63
N TYR A 134 -8.83 19.40 -18.53
CA TYR A 134 -9.83 18.79 -17.66
C TYR A 134 -11.00 19.73 -17.47
N PRO A 135 -12.25 19.27 -17.67
CA PRO A 135 -13.41 20.09 -17.35
C PRO A 135 -13.36 20.45 -15.86
N VAL A 136 -13.28 21.75 -15.57
CA VAL A 136 -13.25 22.31 -14.19
C VAL A 136 -14.64 22.24 -13.53
N THR A 137 -15.50 21.39 -13.98
CA THR A 137 -16.63 20.95 -13.17
C THR A 137 -16.11 19.86 -12.26
N ASN A 138 -15.67 20.23 -11.05
CA ASN A 138 -15.45 19.30 -9.96
C ASN A 138 -16.77 18.61 -9.58
N PRO A 139 -17.19 17.53 -10.20
CA PRO A 139 -18.00 16.59 -9.50
C PRO A 139 -17.06 15.98 -8.46
N LYS A 140 -17.40 16.08 -7.18
CA LYS A 140 -16.73 15.28 -6.15
C LYS A 140 -16.55 13.89 -6.74
N PRO A 141 -15.35 13.27 -6.65
CA PRO A 141 -15.12 11.96 -7.24
C PRO A 141 -16.04 10.97 -6.55
N THR A 142 -17.24 10.85 -7.09
CA THR A 142 -18.23 9.90 -6.59
C THR A 142 -17.83 8.53 -7.09
N VAL A 143 -18.05 7.50 -6.29
CA VAL A 143 -17.76 6.08 -6.63
C VAL A 143 -18.30 5.73 -8.02
N LYS A 144 -19.45 6.29 -8.40
CA LYS A 144 -20.04 6.14 -9.72
C LYS A 144 -19.10 6.62 -10.85
N ASN A 145 -18.49 7.80 -10.71
CA ASN A 145 -17.58 8.34 -11.73
C ASN A 145 -16.32 7.49 -11.89
N ILE A 146 -15.85 6.87 -10.79
CA ILE A 146 -14.73 5.93 -10.83
C ILE A 146 -15.15 4.67 -11.59
N GLY A 147 -16.33 4.12 -11.29
CA GLY A 147 -16.87 2.96 -11.99
C GLY A 147 -17.06 3.20 -13.49
N ASP A 148 -17.65 4.33 -13.86
CA ASP A 148 -17.85 4.70 -15.27
C ASP A 148 -16.51 4.81 -16.00
N LYS A 149 -15.51 5.46 -15.39
CA LYS A 149 -14.17 5.57 -15.99
C LYS A 149 -13.43 4.24 -16.07
N LEU A 150 -13.56 3.37 -15.07
CA LEU A 150 -12.97 2.04 -15.13
C LEU A 150 -13.54 1.20 -16.27
N MET A 151 -14.85 1.36 -16.55
CA MET A 151 -15.53 0.60 -17.59
C MET A 151 -15.43 1.21 -18.99
N THR A 152 -14.98 2.46 -19.13
CA THR A 152 -14.82 3.13 -20.41
C THR A 152 -13.37 3.35 -20.78
N ASP A 153 -12.65 4.17 -19.99
CA ASP A 153 -11.29 4.62 -20.32
C ASP A 153 -10.22 3.65 -19.83
N TYR A 154 -10.48 2.92 -18.74
CA TYR A 154 -9.51 2.07 -18.04
C TYR A 154 -9.88 0.57 -18.04
N VAL A 155 -10.55 0.11 -19.08
CA VAL A 155 -10.93 -1.31 -19.22
C VAL A 155 -9.70 -2.22 -19.28
N LEU A 156 -8.67 -1.86 -20.05
CA LEU A 156 -7.43 -2.65 -20.15
C LEU A 156 -6.71 -2.79 -18.81
N PRO A 157 -6.44 -1.72 -18.05
CA PRO A 157 -5.88 -1.87 -16.69
C PRO A 157 -6.74 -2.71 -15.76
N LEU A 158 -8.06 -2.61 -15.86
CA LEU A 158 -8.98 -3.43 -15.05
C LEU A 158 -8.85 -4.92 -15.39
N GLU A 159 -8.78 -5.26 -16.67
CA GLU A 159 -8.61 -6.64 -17.14
C GLU A 159 -7.25 -7.22 -16.70
N VAL A 160 -6.17 -6.44 -16.85
CA VAL A 160 -4.83 -6.84 -16.41
C VAL A 160 -4.78 -7.09 -14.90
N THR A 161 -5.42 -6.24 -14.09
CA THR A 161 -5.51 -6.47 -12.64
C THR A 161 -6.29 -7.73 -12.30
N GLY A 162 -7.37 -8.04 -13.02
CA GLY A 162 -8.12 -9.30 -12.89
C GLY A 162 -7.27 -10.53 -13.18
N LEU A 163 -6.49 -10.50 -14.28
CA LEU A 163 -5.54 -11.56 -14.61
C LEU A 163 -4.44 -11.70 -13.56
N LEU A 164 -3.93 -10.59 -13.04
CA LEU A 164 -2.92 -10.61 -11.97
C LEU A 164 -3.45 -11.25 -10.69
N LEU A 165 -4.69 -10.93 -10.29
CA LEU A 165 -5.33 -11.56 -9.13
C LEU A 165 -5.49 -13.06 -9.34
N THR A 166 -5.91 -13.50 -10.52
CA THR A 166 -6.03 -14.92 -10.85
C THR A 166 -4.67 -15.63 -10.79
N ALA A 167 -3.63 -15.03 -11.37
CA ALA A 167 -2.28 -15.57 -11.31
C ALA A 167 -1.74 -15.65 -9.87
N ALA A 168 -2.00 -14.62 -9.05
CA ALA A 168 -1.61 -14.62 -7.63
C ALA A 168 -2.32 -15.73 -6.84
N MET A 169 -3.60 -15.97 -7.10
CA MET A 169 -4.37 -17.04 -6.47
C MET A 169 -3.82 -18.43 -6.85
N ILE A 170 -3.53 -18.64 -8.14
CA ILE A 170 -2.93 -19.90 -8.60
C ILE A 170 -1.55 -20.10 -7.97
N GLY A 171 -0.72 -19.06 -7.92
CA GLY A 171 0.59 -19.10 -7.28
C GLY A 171 0.52 -19.46 -5.80
N ALA A 172 -0.42 -18.87 -5.06
CA ALA A 172 -0.65 -19.17 -3.65
C ALA A 172 -1.05 -20.64 -3.44
N VAL A 173 -1.93 -21.18 -4.29
CA VAL A 173 -2.35 -22.60 -4.24
C VAL A 173 -1.17 -23.53 -4.52
N ILE A 174 -0.35 -23.25 -5.53
CA ILE A 174 0.83 -24.06 -5.87
C ILE A 174 1.81 -24.08 -4.69
N ILE A 175 2.07 -22.95 -4.06
CA ILE A 175 2.97 -22.88 -2.89
C ILE A 175 2.40 -23.70 -1.72
N ALA A 176 1.10 -23.60 -1.47
CA ALA A 176 0.44 -24.34 -0.40
C ALA A 176 0.46 -25.87 -0.61
N MET A 177 0.41 -26.32 -1.88
CA MET A 177 0.45 -27.75 -2.22
C MET A 177 1.83 -28.36 -2.14
N GLN A 178 2.91 -27.59 -2.27
CA GLN A 178 4.29 -28.10 -2.37
C GLN A 178 4.80 -28.71 -1.06
N GLU A 179 4.19 -28.43 0.06
CA GLU A 179 4.59 -28.96 1.37
C GLU A 179 4.28 -30.47 1.54
N LYS A 180 3.38 -31.03 0.73
CA LYS A 180 2.96 -32.44 0.85
C LYS A 180 3.89 -33.45 0.17
N VAL A 181 4.81 -33.00 -0.67
CA VAL A 181 5.69 -33.88 -1.48
C VAL A 181 7.03 -34.20 -0.81
N ARG A 182 7.38 -33.56 0.29
CA ARG A 182 8.69 -33.68 0.94
C ARG A 182 8.74 -34.55 2.20
N ARG A 183 7.92 -35.61 2.30
CA ARG A 183 8.20 -36.69 3.22
C ARG A 183 8.91 -37.82 2.47
N PRO A 184 10.23 -38.01 2.66
CA PRO A 184 10.86 -39.25 2.25
C PRO A 184 10.19 -40.35 3.06
N SER A 185 9.59 -41.31 2.37
CA SER A 185 9.24 -42.59 2.99
C SER A 185 10.54 -43.16 3.57
N GLY A 186 10.59 -43.19 4.90
CA GLY A 186 11.67 -43.86 5.64
C GLY A 186 11.83 -45.27 5.14
N ASP A 187 13.01 -45.55 4.78
CA ASP A 187 13.63 -46.86 4.56
C ASP A 187 13.27 -47.79 5.71
N ASP A 188 12.33 -48.70 5.43
CA ASP A 188 12.03 -49.86 6.27
C ASP A 188 12.88 -51.00 5.74
N SER A 189 14.19 -50.94 6.02
CA SER A 189 15.10 -52.05 5.84
C SER A 189 15.84 -52.33 7.14
N THR A 190 15.24 -53.19 7.98
CA THR A 190 15.99 -53.93 8.97
C THR A 190 15.60 -55.42 8.89
N PRO A 191 16.60 -56.32 8.78
CA PRO A 191 16.40 -57.75 8.84
C PRO A 191 16.11 -58.20 10.26
#